data_62e32bcabd23ba6d0d19c203ce7b8724
#
_entry.id   62e32bcabd23ba6d0d19c203ce7b8724
#
_cell.length_a   1.000
_cell.length_b   1.000
_cell.length_c   1.000
_cell.angle_alpha   90.00
_cell.angle_beta   90.00
_cell.angle_gamma   90.00
#
_symmetry.space_group_name_H-M   'P 1'
#
loop_
_entity.id
_entity.type
_entity.pdbx_description
1 polymer ?
#
loop_
_entity_poly.entity_id
_entity_poly.type
_entity_poly.pdbx_seq_one_letter_code
_entity_poly.pdbx_strand_id
1 'polypeptide(L)'
;SLMKEKQRQEFENEWECNFAINVSNVSRFRVNVFKQQLQTGMVIRTITSEIPTFQKLKLPDSLKNVMLEKRGLVLVVGSTGSGKSTSLAAMIDHRNENSAGHIITVEDPVEYVHKHKKSMVTHREVGVDSILGTMP
;
A
#
# COMPACT_ATOMS: atom_id res chain seq x y z
N SER A 1 -16.50 19.17 0.10
CA SER A 1 -16.09 18.23 1.13
C SER A 1 -15.17 17.18 0.50
N LEU A 2 -14.06 16.85 1.14
CA LEU A 2 -13.14 15.77 0.70
C LEU A 2 -13.72 14.39 1.03
N MET A 3 -14.64 14.31 1.96
CA MET A 3 -15.26 13.07 2.46
C MET A 3 -16.51 12.72 1.67
N LYS A 4 -16.66 11.45 1.33
CA LYS A 4 -17.90 10.87 0.83
C LYS A 4 -18.90 10.70 1.98
N GLU A 5 -20.19 10.51 1.66
CA GLU A 5 -21.26 10.42 2.69
C GLU A 5 -20.98 9.31 3.72
N LYS A 6 -20.59 8.12 3.29
CA LYS A 6 -20.23 7.01 4.18
C LYS A 6 -19.10 7.39 5.17
N GLN A 7 -18.09 8.11 4.69
CA GLN A 7 -16.94 8.56 5.50
C GLN A 7 -17.36 9.64 6.51
N ARG A 8 -18.34 10.47 6.16
CA ARG A 8 -18.91 11.43 7.11
C ARG A 8 -19.64 10.73 8.25
N GLN A 9 -20.48 9.75 7.92
CA GLN A 9 -21.21 8.97 8.92
C GLN A 9 -20.25 8.22 9.86
N GLU A 10 -19.18 7.63 9.32
CA GLU A 10 -18.13 7.00 10.11
C GLU A 10 -17.47 8.01 11.04
N PHE A 11 -17.07 9.17 10.53
CA PHE A 11 -16.45 10.23 11.35
C PHE A 11 -17.40 10.80 12.43
N GLU A 12 -18.68 10.93 12.14
CA GLU A 12 -19.68 11.38 13.12
C GLU A 12 -19.89 10.38 14.26
N ASN A 13 -19.80 9.08 13.96
CA ASN A 13 -19.99 8.01 14.92
C ASN A 13 -18.71 7.70 15.72
N GLU A 14 -17.56 7.64 15.05
CA GLU A 14 -16.30 7.14 15.63
C GLU A 14 -15.32 8.26 15.99
N TRP A 15 -15.58 9.50 15.56
CA TRP A 15 -14.74 10.69 15.74
C TRP A 15 -13.36 10.55 15.06
N GLU A 16 -13.21 9.55 14.23
CA GLU A 16 -12.05 9.27 13.40
C GLU A 16 -12.52 8.66 12.08
N CYS A 17 -11.82 8.97 10.99
CA CYS A 17 -12.04 8.35 9.70
C CYS A 17 -10.76 8.36 8.88
N ASN A 18 -10.41 7.21 8.28
CA ASN A 18 -9.28 7.05 7.39
C ASN A 18 -9.78 6.83 5.96
N PHE A 19 -9.22 7.54 5.01
CA PHE A 19 -9.52 7.35 3.59
C PHE A 19 -8.37 7.81 2.69
N ALA A 20 -8.40 7.37 1.44
CA ALA A 20 -7.47 7.83 0.42
C ALA A 20 -8.15 8.76 -0.57
N ILE A 21 -7.43 9.79 -1.00
CA ILE A 21 -7.82 10.65 -2.12
C ILE A 21 -6.78 10.55 -3.23
N ASN A 22 -7.25 10.56 -4.47
CA ASN A 22 -6.40 10.60 -5.64
C ASN A 22 -6.57 11.96 -6.31
N VAL A 23 -5.50 12.73 -6.39
CA VAL A 23 -5.48 14.02 -7.10
C VAL A 23 -4.80 13.78 -8.43
N SER A 24 -5.57 13.85 -9.51
CA SER A 24 -5.10 13.61 -10.88
C SER A 24 -3.88 14.46 -11.19
N ASN A 25 -2.85 13.83 -11.78
CA ASN A 25 -1.57 14.44 -12.15
C ASN A 25 -0.71 14.96 -10.99
N VAL A 26 -1.10 14.71 -9.73
CA VAL A 26 -0.32 15.11 -8.55
C VAL A 26 0.14 13.89 -7.79
N SER A 27 -0.73 13.28 -7.01
CA SER A 27 -0.41 12.09 -6.20
C SER A 27 -1.66 11.49 -5.55
N ARG A 28 -1.48 10.33 -4.94
CA ARG A 28 -2.43 9.74 -4.01
C ARG A 28 -2.05 10.13 -2.59
N PHE A 29 -3.05 10.45 -1.77
CA PHE A 29 -2.86 10.87 -0.39
C PHE A 29 -3.71 9.99 0.53
N ARG A 30 -3.13 9.60 1.66
CA ARG A 30 -3.87 9.07 2.79
C ARG A 30 -4.26 10.22 3.70
N VAL A 31 -5.50 10.26 4.08
CA VAL A 31 -6.08 11.27 4.97
C VAL A 31 -6.62 10.58 6.21
N ASN A 32 -6.17 10.99 7.37
CA ASN A 32 -6.75 10.66 8.66
C ASN A 32 -7.42 11.93 9.22
N VAL A 33 -8.70 11.87 9.45
CA VAL A 33 -9.49 12.94 10.07
C VAL A 33 -9.91 12.49 11.45
N PHE A 34 -9.71 13.32 12.46
CA PHE A 34 -9.98 13.00 13.86
C PHE A 34 -10.47 14.20 14.66
N LYS A 35 -11.14 13.95 15.78
CA LYS A 35 -11.47 15.00 16.74
C LYS A 35 -10.39 15.13 17.81
N GLN A 36 -9.98 16.37 18.06
CA GLN A 36 -9.05 16.72 19.13
C GLN A 36 -9.54 18.01 19.80
N GLN A 37 -9.68 18.04 21.11
CA GLN A 37 -10.15 19.21 21.89
C GLN A 37 -11.44 19.83 21.30
N LEU A 38 -12.41 19.00 20.93
CA LEU A 38 -13.67 19.39 20.27
C LEU A 38 -13.50 20.01 18.87
N GLN A 39 -12.28 20.08 18.35
CA GLN A 39 -11.99 20.55 16.99
C GLN A 39 -11.68 19.36 16.07
N THR A 40 -11.92 19.56 14.78
CA THR A 40 -11.55 18.57 13.77
C THR A 40 -10.10 18.80 13.32
N GLY A 41 -9.26 17.80 13.52
CA GLY A 41 -7.90 17.74 13.01
C GLY A 41 -7.81 16.84 11.77
N MET A 42 -6.76 17.02 10.97
CA MET A 42 -6.49 16.20 9.80
C MET A 42 -4.98 16.02 9.60
N VAL A 43 -4.59 14.77 9.34
CA VAL A 43 -3.23 14.42 8.90
C VAL A 43 -3.29 13.89 7.49
N ILE A 44 -2.47 14.45 6.60
CA ILE A 44 -2.37 14.03 5.20
C ILE A 44 -0.96 13.52 4.95
N ARG A 45 -0.86 12.30 4.38
CA ARG A 45 0.41 11.70 3.96
C ARG A 45 0.37 11.42 2.46
N THR A 46 1.42 11.80 1.75
CA THR A 46 1.58 11.46 0.34
C THR A 46 1.91 9.98 0.19
N ILE A 47 1.18 9.30 -0.68
CA ILE A 47 1.50 7.92 -1.09
C ILE A 47 2.38 8.03 -2.32
N THR A 48 3.62 7.56 -2.21
CA THR A 48 4.59 7.63 -3.30
C THR A 48 4.19 6.68 -4.41
N SER A 49 4.04 7.20 -5.63
CA SER A 49 3.73 6.40 -6.81
C SER A 49 4.96 5.81 -7.50
N GLU A 50 6.15 6.31 -7.16
CA GLU A 50 7.41 5.84 -7.73
C GLU A 50 7.95 4.67 -6.92
N ILE A 51 8.00 3.50 -7.55
CA ILE A 51 8.56 2.30 -6.94
C ILE A 51 10.07 2.36 -7.09
N PRO A 52 10.85 2.27 -5.99
CA PRO A 52 12.29 2.29 -6.06
C PRO A 52 12.84 1.01 -6.69
N THR A 53 13.92 1.13 -7.44
CA THR A 53 14.59 -0.03 -8.06
C THR A 53 15.52 -0.75 -7.07
N PHE A 54 15.87 -2.01 -7.37
CA PHE A 54 16.89 -2.77 -6.63
C PHE A 54 18.21 -2.00 -6.51
N GLN A 55 18.66 -1.36 -7.60
CA GLN A 55 19.90 -0.60 -7.63
C GLN A 55 19.84 0.63 -6.72
N LYS A 56 18.73 1.38 -6.77
CA LYS A 56 18.53 2.56 -5.92
C LYS A 56 18.54 2.20 -4.43
N LEU A 57 18.00 1.05 -4.08
CA LEU A 57 17.97 0.55 -2.70
C LEU A 57 19.21 -0.25 -2.30
N LYS A 58 20.12 -0.53 -3.24
CA LYS A 58 21.30 -1.38 -3.02
C LYS A 58 20.95 -2.76 -2.44
N LEU A 59 19.83 -3.34 -2.88
CA LEU A 59 19.39 -4.65 -2.43
C LEU A 59 20.26 -5.75 -3.05
N PRO A 60 20.56 -6.83 -2.29
CA PRO A 60 21.31 -7.97 -2.79
C PRO A 60 20.58 -8.67 -3.96
N ASP A 61 21.34 -9.08 -4.98
CA ASP A 61 20.79 -9.78 -6.15
C ASP A 61 20.13 -11.13 -5.80
N SER A 62 20.54 -11.75 -4.69
CA SER A 62 19.89 -12.98 -4.18
C SER A 62 18.39 -12.82 -3.97
N LEU A 63 17.90 -11.62 -3.60
CA LEU A 63 16.48 -11.36 -3.43
C LEU A 63 15.71 -11.41 -4.76
N LYS A 64 16.34 -11.13 -5.88
CA LYS A 64 15.72 -11.27 -7.21
C LYS A 64 15.35 -12.73 -7.48
N ASN A 65 16.27 -13.66 -7.15
CA ASN A 65 16.04 -15.11 -7.32
C ASN A 65 14.90 -15.58 -6.40
N VAL A 66 14.93 -15.17 -5.13
CA VAL A 66 13.88 -15.49 -4.16
C VAL A 66 12.50 -15.05 -4.65
N MET A 67 12.38 -13.88 -5.28
CA MET A 67 11.10 -13.38 -5.78
C MET A 67 10.58 -14.11 -7.02
N LEU A 68 11.42 -14.86 -7.72
CA LEU A 68 11.02 -15.65 -8.88
C LEU A 68 10.64 -17.09 -8.52
N GLU A 69 10.85 -17.50 -7.28
CA GLU A 69 10.44 -18.81 -6.80
C GLU A 69 8.92 -19.00 -6.93
N LYS A 70 8.54 -20.22 -7.33
CA LYS A 70 7.13 -20.56 -7.57
C LYS A 70 6.35 -20.90 -6.29
N ARG A 71 7.04 -21.33 -5.24
CA ARG A 71 6.45 -21.80 -3.98
C ARG A 71 7.33 -21.40 -2.81
N GLY A 72 6.72 -21.23 -1.66
CA GLY A 72 7.42 -20.95 -0.41
C GLY A 72 6.82 -19.75 0.33
N LEU A 73 7.38 -19.48 1.49
CA LEU A 73 7.06 -18.34 2.32
C LEU A 73 8.33 -17.51 2.49
N VAL A 74 8.24 -16.22 2.25
CA VAL A 74 9.32 -15.26 2.49
C VAL A 74 8.87 -14.28 3.57
N LEU A 75 9.61 -14.19 4.67
CA LEU A 75 9.34 -13.27 5.76
C LEU A 75 10.34 -12.12 5.72
N VAL A 76 9.81 -10.89 5.66
CA VAL A 76 10.61 -9.66 5.76
C VAL A 76 10.34 -9.03 7.13
N VAL A 77 11.33 -9.09 8.01
CA VAL A 77 11.22 -8.64 9.40
C VAL A 77 12.13 -7.45 9.70
N GLY A 78 11.72 -6.62 10.64
CA GLY A 78 12.46 -5.44 11.06
C GLY A 78 11.56 -4.42 11.76
N SER A 79 12.16 -3.43 12.41
CA SER A 79 11.44 -2.33 13.07
C SER A 79 10.70 -1.43 12.08
N THR A 80 9.79 -0.62 12.57
CA THR A 80 9.15 0.43 11.77
C THR A 80 10.22 1.38 11.20
N GLY A 81 10.08 1.77 9.93
CA GLY A 81 11.04 2.65 9.26
C GLY A 81 12.31 1.95 8.75
N SER A 82 12.49 0.63 8.94
CA SER A 82 13.66 -0.11 8.46
C SER A 82 13.68 -0.38 6.94
N GLY A 83 12.67 0.08 6.20
CA GLY A 83 12.58 -0.07 4.75
C GLY A 83 11.93 -1.37 4.26
N LYS A 84 11.19 -2.10 5.12
CA LYS A 84 10.48 -3.35 4.74
C LYS A 84 9.56 -3.15 3.53
N SER A 85 8.58 -2.26 3.65
CA SER A 85 7.61 -1.98 2.58
C SER A 85 8.29 -1.49 1.31
N THR A 86 9.29 -0.65 1.44
CA THR A 86 10.09 -0.13 0.31
C THR A 86 10.84 -1.24 -0.42
N SER A 87 11.47 -2.16 0.34
CA SER A 87 12.16 -3.32 -0.22
C SER A 87 11.19 -4.30 -0.87
N LEU A 88 10.06 -4.59 -0.21
CA LEU A 88 9.01 -5.44 -0.76
C LEU A 88 8.44 -4.87 -2.05
N ALA A 89 8.22 -3.55 -2.13
CA ALA A 89 7.76 -2.90 -3.35
C ALA A 89 8.74 -3.13 -4.52
N ALA A 90 10.03 -2.96 -4.31
CA ALA A 90 11.05 -3.24 -5.32
C ALA A 90 11.08 -4.73 -5.73
N MET A 91 10.93 -5.63 -4.75
CA MET A 91 10.90 -7.08 -4.98
C MET A 91 9.66 -7.50 -5.79
N ILE A 92 8.49 -6.98 -5.44
CA ILE A 92 7.22 -7.21 -6.16
C ILE A 92 7.31 -6.67 -7.59
N ASP A 93 7.87 -5.49 -7.76
CA ASP A 93 8.03 -4.89 -9.09
C ASP A 93 8.98 -5.71 -9.98
N HIS A 94 10.07 -6.23 -9.40
CA HIS A 94 10.96 -7.17 -10.11
C HIS A 94 10.23 -8.44 -10.57
N ARG A 95 9.39 -9.04 -9.71
CA ARG A 95 8.56 -10.19 -10.11
C ARG A 95 7.58 -9.81 -11.21
N ASN A 96 6.92 -8.67 -11.08
CA ASN A 96 5.97 -8.15 -12.06
C ASN A 96 6.59 -7.93 -13.44
N GLU A 97 7.87 -7.57 -13.51
CA GLU A 97 8.61 -7.40 -14.76
C GLU A 97 9.07 -8.73 -15.38
N ASN A 98 9.37 -9.73 -14.55
CA ASN A 98 10.10 -10.92 -14.99
C ASN A 98 9.25 -12.21 -15.02
N SER A 99 8.09 -12.22 -14.37
CA SER A 99 7.21 -13.40 -14.29
C SER A 99 5.80 -13.05 -14.70
N ALA A 100 5.20 -13.86 -15.56
CA ALA A 100 3.78 -13.76 -15.88
C ALA A 100 2.95 -14.44 -14.80
N GLY A 101 1.86 -13.80 -14.37
CA GLY A 101 0.97 -14.35 -13.35
C GLY A 101 0.04 -13.29 -12.74
N HIS A 102 -0.53 -13.64 -11.60
CA HIS A 102 -1.36 -12.73 -10.81
C HIS A 102 -0.68 -12.49 -9.45
N ILE A 103 -0.38 -11.24 -9.17
CA ILE A 103 0.18 -10.79 -7.88
C ILE A 103 -0.95 -10.11 -7.12
N ILE A 104 -1.21 -10.58 -5.92
CA ILE A 104 -2.21 -9.98 -5.02
C ILE A 104 -1.46 -9.43 -3.81
N THR A 105 -1.68 -8.16 -3.50
CA THR A 105 -1.24 -7.56 -2.24
C THR A 105 -2.43 -7.35 -1.33
N VAL A 106 -2.23 -7.56 -0.03
CA VAL A 106 -3.18 -7.24 1.04
C VAL A 106 -2.44 -6.38 2.04
N GLU A 107 -2.82 -5.14 2.16
CA GLU A 107 -2.06 -4.10 2.87
C GLU A 107 -2.95 -3.26 3.76
N ASP A 108 -2.37 -2.71 4.84
CA ASP A 108 -3.05 -1.81 5.77
C ASP A 108 -2.15 -0.62 6.12
N PRO A 109 -2.19 0.44 5.28
CA PRO A 109 -2.79 0.59 3.95
C PRO A 109 -1.82 0.25 2.81
N VAL A 110 -2.31 0.39 1.57
CA VAL A 110 -1.47 0.32 0.36
C VAL A 110 -0.49 1.50 0.35
N GLU A 111 0.82 1.18 0.39
CA GLU A 111 1.90 2.19 0.34
C GLU A 111 2.42 2.44 -1.08
N TYR A 112 2.46 1.40 -1.93
CA TYR A 112 2.95 1.49 -3.31
C TYR A 112 1.93 0.91 -4.28
N VAL A 113 1.67 1.62 -5.37
CA VAL A 113 0.75 1.16 -6.42
C VAL A 113 1.55 0.66 -7.61
N HIS A 114 1.51 -0.64 -7.84
CA HIS A 114 2.15 -1.28 -8.98
C HIS A 114 1.27 -1.21 -10.22
N LYS A 115 1.85 -0.81 -11.35
CA LYS A 115 1.22 -0.94 -12.66
C LYS A 115 1.33 -2.39 -13.14
N HIS A 116 0.36 -2.84 -13.95
CA HIS A 116 0.48 -4.14 -14.61
C HIS A 116 1.67 -4.10 -15.60
N LYS A 117 2.51 -5.13 -15.56
CA LYS A 117 3.62 -5.36 -16.49
C LYS A 117 3.46 -6.74 -17.11
N LYS A 118 4.35 -7.71 -16.82
CA LYS A 118 4.12 -9.11 -17.21
C LYS A 118 3.08 -9.80 -16.34
N SER A 119 2.96 -9.39 -15.08
CA SER A 119 1.91 -9.87 -14.19
C SER A 119 0.75 -8.89 -14.11
N MET A 120 -0.45 -9.42 -13.83
CA MET A 120 -1.56 -8.63 -13.34
C MET A 120 -1.35 -8.39 -11.83
N VAL A 121 -1.46 -7.14 -11.38
CA VAL A 121 -1.31 -6.80 -9.97
C VAL A 121 -2.64 -6.28 -9.42
N THR A 122 -3.12 -6.89 -8.34
CA THR A 122 -4.31 -6.47 -7.62
C THR A 122 -3.93 -6.05 -6.21
N HIS A 123 -4.25 -4.81 -5.85
CA HIS A 123 -4.07 -4.30 -4.50
C HIS A 123 -5.39 -4.38 -3.73
N ARG A 124 -5.33 -4.87 -2.51
CA ARG A 124 -6.46 -4.90 -1.58
C ARG A 124 -6.07 -4.21 -0.28
N GLU A 125 -6.78 -3.16 0.05
CA GLU A 125 -6.59 -2.41 1.29
C GLU A 125 -7.56 -2.94 2.36
N VAL A 126 -7.03 -3.28 3.53
CA VAL A 126 -7.83 -3.75 4.67
C VAL A 126 -8.77 -2.62 5.13
N GLY A 127 -10.03 -2.95 5.39
CA GLY A 127 -11.07 -1.98 5.77
C GLY A 127 -11.67 -1.16 4.61
N VAL A 128 -11.05 -1.18 3.42
CA VAL A 128 -11.55 -0.49 2.21
C VAL A 128 -12.02 -1.49 1.17
N ASP A 129 -11.15 -2.41 0.77
CA ASP A 129 -11.38 -3.40 -0.28
C ASP A 129 -11.64 -4.80 0.28
N SER A 130 -11.29 -5.04 1.53
CA SER A 130 -11.51 -6.31 2.22
C SER A 130 -11.91 -6.08 3.68
N ILE A 131 -12.85 -6.88 4.17
CA ILE A 131 -13.12 -7.04 5.60
C ILE A 131 -11.98 -7.89 6.17
N LEU A 132 -11.47 -7.55 7.37
CA LEU A 132 -10.38 -8.26 8.04
C LEU A 132 -10.46 -9.78 7.85
N GLY A 133 -9.45 -10.37 7.21
CA GLY A 133 -9.24 -11.82 7.21
C GLY A 133 -10.02 -12.65 6.20
N THR A 134 -10.89 -12.08 5.38
CA THR A 134 -11.55 -12.82 4.30
C THR A 134 -10.80 -12.68 2.98
N MET A 135 -9.95 -13.65 2.69
CA MET A 135 -9.58 -13.92 1.29
C MET A 135 -10.72 -14.72 0.65
N PRO A 136 -11.07 -14.43 -0.60
CA PRO A 136 -11.99 -15.25 -1.36
C PRO A 136 -11.41 -16.63 -1.65
#